data_9d9f2a1dbe59b52bdd6daaf88014df73
#
_entry.id   9d9f2a1dbe59b52bdd6daaf88014df73
#
_cell.length_a   1.000
_cell.length_b   1.000
_cell.length_c   1.000
_cell.angle_alpha   90.00
_cell.angle_beta   90.00
_cell.angle_gamma   90.00
#
_symmetry.space_group_name_H-M   'P 1'
#
loop_
_entity.id
_entity.type
_entity.pdbx_description
1 polymer ?
#
loop_
_entity_poly.entity_id
_entity_poly.type
_entity_poly.pdbx_seq_one_letter_code
_entity_poly.pdbx_strand_id
1 'polypeptide(L)'
;MASTRKLVESPAGRLSVAKKPLASHIRALTGASVSAAVLMSQPALAQESLRLEEVVVTATKRSASMQDVPISITALDESALENLNISNFNDYVMQLPSVSFSQRRPGQANLFMRGISEGGNGNQSLQSPSVAIYLNEQPVTAIGFNLDPHIYDVERIEVLMGPQGTLYGASSQAGNLRIITNKPSTEGFEAGFDLTAETIEDGDEGYMAEGFVNIPLGDRMALRLVGWYDDDGGYIDAVPDTITYPFSGISRDNAGFVEDDFNEVEKKGLRAALKVDLTESWSATASVMYQDMDADGIWDHDPRNLDDYEVSRFFDDTTDDEWTQ
;
A
#
# COMPACT_ATOMS: atom_id res chain seq x y z
N MET A 1 -19.92 6.07 -38.35
CA MET A 1 -18.63 5.39 -38.38
C MET A 1 -18.34 4.99 -36.94
N ALA A 2 -18.37 3.71 -36.63
CA ALA A 2 -18.17 3.20 -35.26
C ALA A 2 -16.68 3.04 -35.06
N SER A 3 -16.08 3.89 -34.21
CA SER A 3 -14.72 3.75 -33.74
C SER A 3 -14.71 2.75 -32.57
N THR A 4 -14.09 1.62 -32.81
CA THR A 4 -13.87 0.57 -31.82
C THR A 4 -12.76 1.04 -30.87
N ARG A 5 -13.10 1.49 -29.68
CA ARG A 5 -12.11 1.74 -28.62
C ARG A 5 -11.42 0.44 -28.28
N LYS A 6 -10.13 0.34 -28.57
CA LYS A 6 -9.23 -0.59 -27.89
C LYS A 6 -9.02 -0.06 -26.49
N LEU A 7 -9.43 -0.83 -25.49
CA LEU A 7 -8.91 -0.70 -24.14
C LEU A 7 -7.41 -1.01 -24.22
N VAL A 8 -6.58 -0.02 -24.02
CA VAL A 8 -5.14 -0.20 -23.83
C VAL A 8 -4.97 -0.74 -22.42
N GLU A 9 -4.69 -2.03 -22.30
CA GLU A 9 -4.15 -2.59 -21.09
C GLU A 9 -2.75 -1.99 -20.93
N SER A 10 -2.50 -1.30 -19.83
CA SER A 10 -1.18 -0.79 -19.45
C SER A 10 -0.25 -1.98 -19.21
N PRO A 11 0.84 -2.14 -19.93
CA PRO A 11 1.84 -3.14 -19.63
C PRO A 11 2.87 -2.58 -18.64
N ALA A 12 2.45 -2.34 -17.40
CA ALA A 12 3.42 -2.18 -16.33
C ALA A 12 4.06 -3.54 -16.07
N GLY A 13 5.20 -3.79 -16.67
CA GLY A 13 5.98 -4.99 -16.46
C GLY A 13 6.83 -4.87 -15.20
N ARG A 14 6.28 -5.18 -14.04
CA ARG A 14 7.06 -5.29 -12.80
C ARG A 14 7.88 -6.57 -12.80
N LEU A 15 9.21 -6.44 -12.73
CA LEU A 15 10.13 -7.53 -12.48
C LEU A 15 10.38 -7.63 -10.97
N SER A 16 9.59 -8.46 -10.30
CA SER A 16 9.82 -8.79 -8.89
C SER A 16 10.87 -9.89 -8.78
N VAL A 17 11.95 -9.63 -8.07
CA VAL A 17 12.93 -10.66 -7.69
C VAL A 17 12.51 -11.23 -6.34
N ALA A 18 11.94 -12.43 -6.37
CA ALA A 18 11.34 -13.11 -5.24
C ALA A 18 12.27 -13.24 -4.02
N LYS A 19 11.68 -13.06 -2.84
CA LYS A 19 12.24 -13.32 -1.52
C LYS A 19 12.96 -14.68 -1.47
N LYS A 20 14.26 -14.67 -1.13
CA LYS A 20 14.97 -15.87 -0.72
C LYS A 20 15.40 -15.73 0.72
N PRO A 21 14.92 -16.58 1.64
CA PRO A 21 15.44 -16.59 2.99
C PRO A 21 16.93 -16.99 2.96
N LEU A 22 17.77 -16.18 3.57
CA LEU A 22 19.24 -16.35 3.59
C LEU A 22 19.72 -17.61 4.33
N ALA A 23 18.82 -18.40 4.88
CA ALA A 23 19.14 -19.56 5.73
C ALA A 23 19.36 -20.89 4.98
N SER A 24 19.18 -20.98 3.66
CA SER A 24 19.19 -22.30 2.96
C SER A 24 20.43 -22.59 2.10
N HIS A 25 21.46 -21.75 2.04
CA HIS A 25 22.61 -21.97 1.13
C HIS A 25 23.95 -22.35 1.78
N ILE A 26 23.95 -22.85 3.01
CA ILE A 26 25.15 -23.49 3.56
C ILE A 26 24.82 -24.93 3.94
N ARG A 27 24.70 -25.82 2.94
CA ARG A 27 24.90 -27.28 3.06
C ARG A 27 24.60 -27.98 1.73
N ALA A 28 25.51 -27.94 0.81
CA ALA A 28 25.57 -28.89 -0.29
C ALA A 28 26.97 -28.95 -0.90
N LEU A 29 27.87 -29.59 -0.19
CA LEU A 29 29.09 -30.15 -0.78
C LEU A 29 29.59 -31.24 0.17
N THR A 30 29.09 -32.46 -0.03
CA THR A 30 29.87 -33.72 0.17
C THR A 30 28.94 -34.90 -0.08
N GLY A 31 29.39 -35.84 -0.92
CA GLY A 31 28.94 -37.22 -0.88
C GLY A 31 28.24 -37.72 -2.12
N ALA A 32 29.05 -38.06 -3.13
CA ALA A 32 28.64 -38.96 -4.20
C ALA A 32 28.64 -40.43 -3.71
N SER A 33 27.77 -41.22 -4.35
CA SER A 33 27.75 -42.68 -4.43
C SER A 33 27.14 -43.48 -3.26
N VAL A 34 25.98 -44.09 -3.49
CA VAL A 34 25.74 -45.55 -3.43
C VAL A 34 24.44 -45.85 -4.18
N SER A 35 24.53 -46.81 -5.06
CA SER A 35 23.49 -47.30 -5.96
C SER A 35 22.47 -48.21 -5.29
N ALA A 36 21.26 -48.16 -5.82
CA ALA A 36 20.32 -49.25 -6.11
C ALA A 36 19.84 -50.18 -4.97
N ALA A 37 18.62 -50.06 -4.72
CA ALA A 37 17.54 -51.05 -4.61
C ALA A 37 16.54 -50.59 -3.56
N VAL A 38 15.32 -50.38 -3.91
CA VAL A 38 14.20 -50.98 -3.22
C VAL A 38 12.88 -50.56 -3.88
N LEU A 39 12.18 -51.55 -4.18
CA LEU A 39 10.80 -51.67 -4.57
C LEU A 39 9.81 -50.88 -3.70
N MET A 40 8.88 -50.25 -4.40
CA MET A 40 7.48 -50.05 -4.04
C MET A 40 7.15 -49.94 -2.54
N SER A 41 7.25 -48.75 -2.03
CA SER A 41 6.28 -48.22 -1.13
C SER A 41 5.68 -46.96 -1.81
N GLN A 42 4.45 -47.12 -2.28
CA GLN A 42 3.69 -45.92 -2.66
C GLN A 42 3.63 -45.02 -1.41
N PRO A 43 4.13 -43.76 -1.45
CA PRO A 43 3.73 -42.83 -0.44
C PRO A 43 2.21 -42.73 -0.60
N ALA A 44 1.46 -43.06 0.44
CA ALA A 44 0.13 -42.59 0.58
C ALA A 44 0.23 -41.05 0.34
N LEU A 45 -0.31 -40.60 -0.78
CA LEU A 45 -0.58 -39.20 -0.98
C LEU A 45 -1.45 -38.82 0.22
N ALA A 46 -0.84 -38.31 1.26
CA ALA A 46 -1.55 -37.54 2.25
C ALA A 46 -2.30 -36.50 1.40
N GLN A 47 -3.61 -36.70 1.26
CA GLN A 47 -4.48 -35.61 0.89
C GLN A 47 -4.14 -34.52 1.89
N GLU A 48 -3.33 -33.56 1.49
CA GLU A 48 -3.37 -32.23 2.11
C GLU A 48 -4.84 -31.87 2.06
N SER A 49 -5.50 -32.07 3.20
CA SER A 49 -6.82 -31.52 3.38
C SER A 49 -6.63 -30.05 3.02
N LEU A 50 -7.34 -29.59 2.00
CA LEU A 50 -7.57 -28.17 1.77
C LEU A 50 -8.25 -27.66 3.05
N ARG A 51 -7.46 -27.46 4.10
CA ARG A 51 -7.85 -26.59 5.19
C ARG A 51 -7.83 -25.22 4.54
N LEU A 52 -9.03 -24.72 4.25
CA LEU A 52 -9.22 -23.30 4.05
C LEU A 52 -8.49 -22.65 5.22
N GLU A 53 -7.45 -21.92 4.93
CA GLU A 53 -6.67 -21.21 5.92
C GLU A 53 -7.66 -20.27 6.62
N GLU A 54 -7.83 -20.47 7.93
CA GLU A 54 -8.80 -19.72 8.72
C GLU A 54 -8.27 -18.30 8.92
N VAL A 55 -8.84 -17.34 8.22
CA VAL A 55 -8.45 -15.94 8.35
C VAL A 55 -8.90 -15.42 9.70
N VAL A 56 -7.95 -15.16 10.59
CA VAL A 56 -8.17 -14.57 11.90
C VAL A 56 -8.13 -13.04 11.78
N VAL A 57 -9.15 -12.39 12.29
CA VAL A 57 -9.29 -10.91 12.25
C VAL A 57 -9.40 -10.34 13.67
N THR A 58 -9.09 -9.05 13.80
CA THR A 58 -9.19 -8.31 15.08
C THR A 58 -10.19 -7.15 15.00
N ALA A 59 -11.11 -7.23 14.09
CA ALA A 59 -12.10 -6.21 13.76
C ALA A 59 -12.95 -5.74 14.96
N THR A 60 -13.23 -6.65 15.89
CA THR A 60 -14.01 -6.33 17.11
C THR A 60 -13.12 -6.06 18.33
N LYS A 61 -11.84 -5.72 18.11
CA LYS A 61 -10.81 -5.59 19.16
C LYS A 61 -10.55 -6.91 19.93
N ARG A 62 -10.91 -8.03 19.31
CA ARG A 62 -10.68 -9.40 19.78
C ARG A 62 -10.32 -10.27 18.59
N SER A 63 -9.38 -11.18 18.77
CA SER A 63 -9.08 -12.19 17.75
C SER A 63 -10.26 -13.14 17.59
N ALA A 64 -10.79 -13.25 16.41
CA ALA A 64 -11.87 -14.15 16.04
C ALA A 64 -11.70 -14.63 14.60
N SER A 65 -12.26 -15.80 14.28
CA SER A 65 -12.40 -16.18 12.87
C SER A 65 -13.23 -15.16 12.11
N MET A 66 -12.81 -14.80 10.92
CA MET A 66 -13.59 -13.88 10.08
C MET A 66 -15.04 -14.34 9.89
N GLN A 67 -15.30 -15.65 9.89
CA GLN A 67 -16.63 -16.23 9.73
C GLN A 67 -17.51 -16.07 10.98
N ASP A 68 -16.90 -15.93 12.15
CA ASP A 68 -17.62 -15.79 13.43
C ASP A 68 -17.92 -14.33 13.80
N VAL A 69 -17.37 -13.38 13.05
CA VAL A 69 -17.58 -11.96 13.31
C VAL A 69 -18.91 -11.50 12.71
N PRO A 70 -19.85 -10.96 13.52
CA PRO A 70 -21.18 -10.57 13.05
C PRO A 70 -21.19 -9.20 12.32
N ILE A 71 -20.19 -8.93 11.53
CA ILE A 71 -20.02 -7.72 10.71
C ILE A 71 -19.63 -8.16 9.29
N SER A 72 -20.01 -7.38 8.29
CA SER A 72 -19.47 -7.57 6.94
C SER A 72 -18.00 -7.14 6.92
N ILE A 73 -17.12 -8.11 6.78
CA ILE A 73 -15.68 -7.91 6.77
C ILE A 73 -15.06 -8.56 5.54
N THR A 74 -14.04 -7.92 5.00
CA THR A 74 -13.13 -8.49 4.00
C THR A 74 -11.71 -8.35 4.54
N ALA A 75 -10.89 -9.37 4.38
CA ALA A 75 -9.49 -9.32 4.77
C ALA A 75 -8.61 -9.78 3.61
N LEU A 76 -7.50 -9.09 3.41
CA LEU A 76 -6.37 -9.49 2.58
C LEU A 76 -5.25 -9.86 3.54
N ASP A 77 -4.87 -11.13 3.57
CA ASP A 77 -3.78 -11.63 4.40
C ASP A 77 -2.41 -11.39 3.73
N GLU A 78 -1.33 -11.67 4.44
CA GLU A 78 0.04 -11.49 3.96
C GLU A 78 0.27 -12.22 2.63
N SER A 79 -0.25 -13.43 2.50
CA SER A 79 -0.11 -14.22 1.27
C SER A 79 -0.85 -13.60 0.08
N ALA A 80 -2.01 -13.00 0.30
CA ALA A 80 -2.74 -12.28 -0.73
C ALA A 80 -2.01 -10.98 -1.12
N LEU A 81 -1.48 -10.24 -0.14
CA LEU A 81 -0.72 -9.01 -0.39
C LEU A 81 0.54 -9.31 -1.24
N GLU A 82 1.29 -10.36 -0.90
CA GLU A 82 2.46 -10.79 -1.65
C GLU A 82 2.13 -11.29 -3.06
N ASN A 83 1.14 -12.18 -3.18
CA ASN A 83 0.77 -12.77 -4.48
C ASN A 83 0.20 -11.74 -5.47
N LEU A 84 -0.46 -10.70 -4.97
CA LEU A 84 -1.01 -9.61 -5.76
C LEU A 84 -0.03 -8.46 -5.94
N ASN A 85 1.17 -8.55 -5.34
CA ASN A 85 2.22 -7.53 -5.39
C ASN A 85 1.70 -6.16 -4.96
N ILE A 86 1.01 -6.11 -3.82
CA ILE A 86 0.40 -4.90 -3.27
C ILE A 86 1.45 -4.12 -2.50
N SER A 87 1.77 -2.91 -2.94
CA SER A 87 2.74 -2.02 -2.33
C SER A 87 2.17 -0.66 -1.91
N ASN A 88 1.06 -0.25 -2.51
CA ASN A 88 0.48 1.06 -2.30
C ASN A 88 -1.05 1.03 -2.13
N PHE A 89 -1.63 2.20 -1.86
CA PHE A 89 -3.06 2.39 -1.69
C PHE A 89 -3.90 1.90 -2.87
N ASN A 90 -3.50 2.24 -4.08
CA ASN A 90 -4.27 1.91 -5.29
C ASN A 90 -4.33 0.40 -5.52
N ASP A 91 -3.23 -0.30 -5.23
CA ASP A 91 -3.17 -1.75 -5.41
C ASP A 91 -4.18 -2.48 -4.53
N TYR A 92 -4.22 -2.18 -3.22
CA TYR A 92 -5.13 -2.90 -2.33
C TYR A 92 -6.58 -2.45 -2.45
N VAL A 93 -6.83 -1.17 -2.75
CA VAL A 93 -8.20 -0.69 -2.84
C VAL A 93 -8.94 -1.28 -4.05
N MET A 94 -8.23 -1.56 -5.14
CA MET A 94 -8.77 -2.23 -6.31
C MET A 94 -9.19 -3.68 -6.05
N GLN A 95 -8.62 -4.32 -5.02
CA GLN A 95 -9.00 -5.67 -4.59
C GLN A 95 -10.23 -5.70 -3.67
N LEU A 96 -10.79 -4.54 -3.36
CA LEU A 96 -11.89 -4.37 -2.40
C LEU A 96 -13.21 -3.98 -3.09
N PRO A 97 -14.03 -4.94 -3.54
CA PRO A 97 -15.17 -4.67 -4.41
C PRO A 97 -16.27 -3.77 -3.82
N SER A 98 -16.28 -3.59 -2.49
CA SER A 98 -17.22 -2.72 -1.79
C SER A 98 -16.69 -1.34 -1.47
N VAL A 99 -15.46 -1.06 -1.86
CA VAL A 99 -14.75 0.20 -1.65
C VAL A 99 -14.59 0.89 -3.00
N SER A 100 -14.85 2.18 -3.01
CA SER A 100 -14.47 3.07 -4.09
C SER A 100 -13.68 4.24 -3.50
N PHE A 101 -12.93 4.93 -4.31
CA PHE A 101 -12.11 6.04 -3.83
C PHE A 101 -12.09 7.20 -4.82
N SER A 102 -11.69 8.34 -4.34
CA SER A 102 -11.36 9.51 -5.13
C SER A 102 -10.02 10.04 -4.65
N GLN A 103 -9.09 10.16 -5.56
CA GLN A 103 -7.75 10.67 -5.31
C GLN A 103 -7.42 11.68 -6.41
N ARG A 104 -6.89 12.84 -6.05
CA ARG A 104 -6.50 13.90 -6.99
C ARG A 104 -5.01 14.09 -7.04
N ARG A 105 -4.32 13.69 -5.98
CA ARG A 105 -2.86 13.76 -5.84
C ARG A 105 -2.37 12.58 -5.03
N PRO A 106 -1.10 12.21 -5.15
CA PRO A 106 -0.49 11.21 -4.30
C PRO A 106 -0.70 11.49 -2.81
N GLY A 107 -0.78 10.46 -1.98
CA GLY A 107 -0.88 10.57 -0.53
C GLY A 107 -2.23 11.02 0.03
N GLN A 108 -3.15 11.47 -0.79
CA GLN A 108 -4.43 12.03 -0.33
C GLN A 108 -5.62 11.35 -1.00
N ALA A 109 -6.21 10.39 -0.31
CA ALA A 109 -7.34 9.64 -0.81
C ALA A 109 -8.58 9.80 0.06
N ASN A 110 -9.76 9.84 -0.56
CA ASN A 110 -11.05 9.72 0.09
C ASN A 110 -11.67 8.38 -0.27
N LEU A 111 -11.99 7.60 0.76
CA LEU A 111 -12.61 6.28 0.62
C LEU A 111 -14.11 6.38 0.80
N PHE A 112 -14.83 5.61 -0.01
CA PHE A 112 -16.27 5.46 0.05
C PHE A 112 -16.63 3.98 0.16
N MET A 113 -17.51 3.64 1.08
CA MET A 113 -17.98 2.26 1.23
C MET A 113 -19.47 2.17 0.91
N ARG A 114 -19.84 1.24 0.02
CA ARG A 114 -21.23 1.01 -0.41
C ARG A 114 -21.90 2.27 -0.94
N GLY A 115 -21.14 3.15 -1.59
CA GLY A 115 -21.63 4.40 -2.15
C GLY A 115 -21.94 5.50 -1.12
N ILE A 116 -21.56 5.32 0.15
CA ILE A 116 -21.71 6.36 1.19
C ILE A 116 -20.55 7.33 1.08
N SER A 117 -20.87 8.60 0.86
CA SER A 117 -19.94 9.71 0.76
C SER A 117 -20.37 10.83 1.70
N GLU A 118 -19.41 11.56 2.24
CA GLU A 118 -19.63 12.80 3.00
C GLU A 118 -20.04 13.99 2.11
N GLY A 119 -20.01 13.80 0.78
CA GLY A 119 -20.36 14.84 -0.20
C GLY A 119 -19.19 15.79 -0.53
N GLY A 120 -18.01 15.52 -0.03
CA GLY A 120 -16.80 16.23 -0.43
C GLY A 120 -16.40 15.88 -1.88
N ASN A 121 -15.86 16.85 -2.60
CA ASN A 121 -15.38 16.66 -3.97
C ASN A 121 -13.85 16.50 -4.06
N GLY A 122 -13.20 16.21 -2.93
CA GLY A 122 -11.75 16.13 -2.82
C GLY A 122 -11.03 17.48 -2.87
N ASN A 123 -11.77 18.57 -3.08
CA ASN A 123 -11.20 19.91 -3.14
C ASN A 123 -11.81 20.78 -2.02
N GLN A 124 -10.98 21.11 -1.03
CA GLN A 124 -11.31 22.07 0.05
C GLN A 124 -12.47 21.70 0.98
N SER A 125 -12.92 20.46 1.05
CA SER A 125 -13.89 20.12 2.08
C SER A 125 -13.13 19.89 3.39
N LEU A 126 -13.36 20.74 4.38
CA LEU A 126 -12.91 20.56 5.76
C LEU A 126 -13.74 19.47 6.50
N GLN A 127 -14.36 18.59 5.77
CA GLN A 127 -15.15 17.49 6.32
C GLN A 127 -14.24 16.32 6.64
N SER A 128 -14.51 15.67 7.76
CA SER A 128 -13.84 14.42 8.09
C SER A 128 -14.31 13.32 7.13
N PRO A 129 -13.41 12.47 6.61
CA PRO A 129 -13.80 11.31 5.81
C PRO A 129 -14.84 10.43 6.49
N SER A 130 -15.71 9.80 5.71
CA SER A 130 -16.73 8.87 6.21
C SER A 130 -16.18 7.47 6.49
N VAL A 131 -15.02 7.15 5.95
CA VAL A 131 -14.25 5.92 6.16
C VAL A 131 -12.91 6.28 6.79
N ALA A 132 -12.61 5.72 7.96
CA ALA A 132 -11.34 5.92 8.62
C ALA A 132 -10.34 4.85 8.21
N ILE A 133 -9.07 5.26 8.03
CA ILE A 133 -7.94 4.35 7.92
C ILE A 133 -7.24 4.27 9.27
N TYR A 134 -6.91 3.04 9.67
CA TYR A 134 -6.14 2.74 10.88
C TYR A 134 -4.88 2.00 10.52
N LEU A 135 -3.76 2.47 11.04
CA LEU A 135 -2.51 1.71 11.04
C LEU A 135 -2.35 1.09 12.43
N ASN A 136 -2.42 -0.25 12.50
CA ASN A 136 -2.58 -0.99 13.75
C ASN A 136 -3.84 -0.50 14.53
N GLU A 137 -3.65 0.16 15.66
CA GLU A 137 -4.72 0.66 16.51
C GLU A 137 -4.89 2.19 16.44
N GLN A 138 -4.10 2.88 15.63
CA GLN A 138 -4.07 4.34 15.55
C GLN A 138 -4.72 4.84 14.24
N PRO A 139 -5.59 5.86 14.28
CA PRO A 139 -6.12 6.46 13.08
C PRO A 139 -5.03 7.25 12.33
N VAL A 140 -4.95 7.04 11.04
CA VAL A 140 -4.14 7.85 10.10
C VAL A 140 -5.02 8.69 9.19
N THR A 141 -6.23 8.96 9.64
CA THR A 141 -7.21 9.81 8.95
C THR A 141 -7.04 11.25 9.38
N ALA A 142 -6.82 12.14 8.42
CA ALA A 142 -6.75 13.58 8.62
C ALA A 142 -8.08 14.27 8.27
N ILE A 143 -8.20 15.57 8.58
CA ILE A 143 -9.36 16.34 8.14
C ILE A 143 -9.23 16.58 6.63
N GLY A 144 -10.21 16.12 5.88
CA GLY A 144 -10.30 16.29 4.43
C GLY A 144 -9.76 15.14 3.61
N PHE A 145 -8.92 14.27 4.16
CA PHE A 145 -8.35 13.12 3.45
C PHE A 145 -7.83 12.03 4.40
N ASN A 146 -7.50 10.88 3.82
CA ASN A 146 -6.76 9.83 4.51
C ASN A 146 -5.32 9.83 4.02
N LEU A 147 -4.37 9.62 4.94
CA LEU A 147 -2.97 9.39 4.60
C LEU A 147 -2.81 8.05 3.88
N ASP A 148 -1.75 7.93 3.11
CA ASP A 148 -1.36 6.73 2.37
C ASP A 148 -0.11 6.09 2.99
N PRO A 149 -0.24 5.25 4.02
CA PRO A 149 0.89 4.52 4.57
C PRO A 149 1.41 3.51 3.55
N HIS A 150 2.73 3.45 3.40
CA HIS A 150 3.38 2.45 2.56
C HIS A 150 3.10 1.02 3.04
N ILE A 151 2.80 0.11 2.10
CA ILE A 151 2.37 -1.26 2.39
C ILE A 151 3.55 -2.22 2.21
N TYR A 152 4.33 -2.37 3.26
CA TYR A 152 5.38 -3.38 3.34
C TYR A 152 5.45 -3.97 4.74
N ASP A 153 5.72 -5.27 4.82
CA ASP A 153 5.77 -6.01 6.08
C ASP A 153 4.46 -5.89 6.87
N VAL A 154 3.35 -6.10 6.17
CA VAL A 154 1.97 -6.02 6.67
C VAL A 154 1.41 -7.44 6.83
N GLU A 155 0.88 -7.74 8.02
CA GLU A 155 0.26 -9.03 8.34
C GLU A 155 -1.07 -9.21 7.57
N ARG A 156 -1.88 -8.14 7.50
CA ARG A 156 -3.15 -8.13 6.75
C ARG A 156 -3.77 -6.74 6.68
N ILE A 157 -4.69 -6.59 5.73
CA ILE A 157 -5.58 -5.43 5.61
C ILE A 157 -7.01 -5.91 5.87
N GLU A 158 -7.69 -5.31 6.86
CA GLU A 158 -9.08 -5.61 7.21
C GLU A 158 -9.98 -4.45 6.79
N VAL A 159 -11.10 -4.75 6.12
CA VAL A 159 -12.12 -3.77 5.73
C VAL A 159 -13.41 -4.11 6.42
N LEU A 160 -13.87 -3.23 7.31
CA LEU A 160 -15.09 -3.35 8.07
C LEU A 160 -16.15 -2.46 7.44
N MET A 161 -17.20 -3.05 6.91
CA MET A 161 -18.26 -2.33 6.21
C MET A 161 -19.42 -2.00 7.14
N GLY A 162 -19.87 -0.75 7.06
CA GLY A 162 -20.96 -0.22 7.87
C GLY A 162 -20.48 0.54 9.11
N PRO A 163 -21.38 1.16 9.87
CA PRO A 163 -21.02 2.05 10.98
C PRO A 163 -20.20 1.35 12.06
N GLN A 164 -19.03 1.88 12.36
CA GLN A 164 -18.10 1.36 13.37
C GLN A 164 -17.78 2.38 14.48
N GLY A 165 -18.50 3.50 14.54
CA GLY A 165 -18.18 4.61 15.43
C GLY A 165 -18.12 4.24 16.92
N THR A 166 -18.81 3.20 17.38
CA THR A 166 -18.78 2.76 18.78
C THR A 166 -17.41 2.25 19.22
N LEU A 167 -16.69 1.53 18.33
CA LEU A 167 -15.36 0.96 18.63
C LEU A 167 -14.22 1.82 18.11
N TYR A 168 -14.46 2.57 17.04
CA TYR A 168 -13.42 3.26 16.29
C TYR A 168 -13.57 4.79 16.33
N GLY A 169 -14.68 5.33 16.79
CA GLY A 169 -14.87 6.76 16.98
C GLY A 169 -15.18 7.51 15.68
N ALA A 170 -14.55 8.67 15.50
CA ALA A 170 -14.81 9.57 14.38
C ALA A 170 -14.42 8.95 13.02
N SER A 171 -14.99 9.48 11.93
CA SER A 171 -14.74 9.05 10.55
C SER A 171 -15.06 7.59 10.24
N SER A 172 -15.87 6.95 11.08
CA SER A 172 -16.23 5.52 10.97
C SER A 172 -17.74 5.32 10.68
N GLN A 173 -18.33 6.23 9.91
CA GLN A 173 -19.77 6.21 9.60
C GLN A 173 -20.11 5.16 8.53
N ALA A 174 -19.26 5.07 7.48
CA ALA A 174 -19.46 4.12 6.37
C ALA A 174 -18.67 2.82 6.58
N GLY A 175 -17.60 2.87 7.34
CA GLY A 175 -16.76 1.74 7.65
C GLY A 175 -15.35 2.13 8.07
N ASN A 176 -14.48 1.14 8.19
CA ASN A 176 -13.06 1.32 8.50
C ASN A 176 -12.22 0.41 7.63
N LEU A 177 -11.05 0.92 7.26
CA LEU A 177 -9.95 0.16 6.73
C LEU A 177 -8.85 0.08 7.79
N ARG A 178 -8.32 -1.11 8.04
CA ARG A 178 -7.27 -1.33 9.04
C ARG A 178 -6.09 -2.03 8.40
N ILE A 179 -4.93 -1.43 8.50
CA ILE A 179 -3.65 -1.98 8.09
C ILE A 179 -2.98 -2.51 9.35
N ILE A 180 -2.76 -3.80 9.44
CA ILE A 180 -2.14 -4.46 10.58
C ILE A 180 -0.76 -4.93 10.19
N THR A 181 0.28 -4.35 10.82
CA THR A 181 1.67 -4.65 10.52
C THR A 181 2.16 -5.89 11.25
N ASN A 182 3.16 -6.57 10.69
CA ASN A 182 3.84 -7.67 11.35
C ASN A 182 4.46 -7.22 12.67
N LYS A 183 4.26 -8.02 13.72
CA LYS A 183 4.76 -7.75 15.07
C LYS A 183 6.13 -8.38 15.27
N PRO A 184 6.98 -7.78 16.16
CA PRO A 184 8.23 -8.42 16.53
C PRO A 184 8.00 -9.82 17.14
N SER A 185 8.79 -10.81 16.71
CA SER A 185 8.73 -12.21 17.15
C SER A 185 9.99 -12.60 17.91
N THR A 186 9.81 -13.30 19.05
CA THR A 186 10.92 -13.87 19.83
C THR A 186 11.33 -15.26 19.32
N GLU A 187 10.64 -15.82 18.32
CA GLU A 187 10.87 -17.17 17.83
C GLU A 187 12.21 -17.32 17.10
N GLY A 188 12.66 -16.27 16.39
CA GLY A 188 13.91 -16.33 15.66
C GLY A 188 14.29 -15.03 14.97
N PHE A 189 15.50 -15.02 14.46
CA PHE A 189 15.97 -13.96 13.58
C PHE A 189 15.37 -14.17 12.19
N GLU A 190 14.74 -13.12 11.67
CA GLU A 190 14.19 -13.07 10.31
C GLU A 190 14.65 -11.80 9.63
N ALA A 191 14.89 -11.87 8.35
CA ALA A 191 15.16 -10.70 7.52
C ALA A 191 14.70 -10.95 6.09
N GLY A 192 14.19 -9.92 5.45
CA GLY A 192 13.79 -9.95 4.06
C GLY A 192 14.12 -8.62 3.40
N PHE A 193 14.23 -8.65 2.08
CA PHE A 193 14.32 -7.45 1.25
C PHE A 193 13.68 -7.73 -0.09
N ASP A 194 13.11 -6.70 -0.68
CA ASP A 194 12.51 -6.72 -2.01
C ASP A 194 13.07 -5.55 -2.82
N LEU A 195 13.29 -5.77 -4.10
CA LEU A 195 13.72 -4.75 -5.04
C LEU A 195 12.77 -4.82 -6.24
N THR A 196 12.17 -3.71 -6.58
CA THR A 196 11.30 -3.58 -7.73
C THR A 196 11.89 -2.55 -8.68
N ALA A 197 11.80 -2.81 -9.97
CA ALA A 197 12.07 -1.85 -11.01
C ALA A 197 10.88 -1.89 -11.97
N GLU A 198 10.42 -0.73 -12.38
CA GLU A 198 9.31 -0.60 -13.32
C GLU A 198 9.65 0.40 -14.42
N THR A 199 8.93 0.28 -15.50
CA THR A 199 9.02 1.21 -16.63
C THR A 199 7.60 1.56 -17.01
N ILE A 200 7.34 2.83 -17.24
CA ILE A 200 6.04 3.33 -17.69
C ILE A 200 6.15 3.55 -19.21
N GLU A 201 5.14 3.12 -19.96
CA GLU A 201 5.10 3.38 -21.39
C GLU A 201 4.90 4.87 -21.63
N ASP A 202 5.80 5.48 -22.39
CA ASP A 202 5.87 6.94 -22.60
C ASP A 202 6.05 7.74 -21.28
N GLY A 203 6.85 7.20 -20.34
CA GLY A 203 7.19 7.81 -19.06
C GLY A 203 8.55 7.34 -18.54
N ASP A 204 8.91 7.78 -17.36
CA ASP A 204 10.19 7.48 -16.72
C ASP A 204 10.24 6.08 -16.08
N GLU A 205 11.44 5.70 -15.65
CA GLU A 205 11.70 4.47 -14.92
C GLU A 205 11.47 4.69 -13.43
N GLY A 206 10.80 3.74 -12.76
CA GLY A 206 10.61 3.73 -11.30
C GLY A 206 11.41 2.61 -10.63
N TYR A 207 11.74 2.78 -9.36
CA TYR A 207 12.41 1.76 -8.57
C TYR A 207 12.03 1.83 -7.09
N MET A 208 11.87 0.66 -6.48
CA MET A 208 11.54 0.54 -5.07
C MET A 208 12.50 -0.44 -4.39
N ALA A 209 12.93 -0.08 -3.19
CA ALA A 209 13.78 -0.91 -2.33
C ALA A 209 13.18 -0.96 -0.93
N GLU A 210 12.86 -2.16 -0.47
CA GLU A 210 12.20 -2.39 0.80
C GLU A 210 12.94 -3.47 1.59
N GLY A 211 12.86 -3.42 2.91
CA GLY A 211 13.48 -4.45 3.72
C GLY A 211 13.03 -4.43 5.18
N PHE A 212 13.08 -5.60 5.79
CA PHE A 212 12.83 -5.74 7.22
C PHE A 212 13.85 -6.63 7.91
N VAL A 213 13.99 -6.45 9.20
CA VAL A 213 14.73 -7.33 10.08
C VAL A 213 14.00 -7.50 11.41
N ASN A 214 13.84 -8.75 11.85
CA ASN A 214 13.33 -9.13 13.14
C ASN A 214 14.47 -9.70 14.00
N ILE A 215 14.73 -9.09 15.15
CA ILE A 215 15.85 -9.41 16.04
C ILE A 215 15.28 -9.83 17.38
N PRO A 216 15.31 -11.12 17.76
CA PRO A 216 15.00 -11.54 19.11
C PRO A 216 16.11 -11.05 20.06
N LEU A 217 15.71 -10.34 21.11
CA LEU A 217 16.60 -9.80 22.16
C LEU A 217 16.57 -10.67 23.43
N GLY A 218 16.30 -11.96 23.25
CA GLY A 218 16.11 -12.95 24.30
C GLY A 218 14.71 -13.57 24.24
N ASP A 219 14.35 -14.33 25.25
CA ASP A 219 13.11 -15.12 25.27
C ASP A 219 11.82 -14.28 25.39
N ARG A 220 11.94 -13.00 25.77
CA ARG A 220 10.82 -12.12 26.12
C ARG A 220 10.79 -10.79 25.37
N MET A 221 11.77 -10.53 24.55
CA MET A 221 11.88 -9.25 23.85
C MET A 221 12.28 -9.48 22.41
N ALA A 222 11.70 -8.70 21.52
CA ALA A 222 12.07 -8.68 20.11
C ALA A 222 11.94 -7.26 19.54
N LEU A 223 12.82 -6.95 18.61
CA LEU A 223 12.83 -5.71 17.83
C LEU A 223 12.57 -6.04 16.36
N ARG A 224 11.66 -5.31 15.72
CA ARG A 224 11.45 -5.37 14.27
C ARG A 224 11.70 -3.99 13.68
N LEU A 225 12.54 -3.95 12.66
CA LEU A 225 12.87 -2.74 11.91
C LEU A 225 12.45 -2.96 10.45
N VAL A 226 11.87 -1.95 9.84
CA VAL A 226 11.40 -1.94 8.46
C VAL A 226 11.83 -0.63 7.83
N GLY A 227 12.26 -0.65 6.58
CA GLY A 227 12.60 0.55 5.84
C GLY A 227 12.22 0.40 4.37
N TRP A 228 11.90 1.50 3.73
CA TRP A 228 11.57 1.56 2.32
C TRP A 228 12.03 2.87 1.68
N TYR A 229 12.29 2.75 0.39
CA TYR A 229 12.47 3.85 -0.54
C TYR A 229 11.75 3.47 -1.82
N ASP A 230 10.89 4.34 -2.30
CA ASP A 230 10.03 4.15 -3.45
C ASP A 230 10.10 5.43 -4.30
N ASP A 231 10.37 5.27 -5.57
CA ASP A 231 10.52 6.31 -6.55
C ASP A 231 9.72 5.89 -7.78
N ASP A 232 8.50 6.41 -7.85
CA ASP A 232 7.57 6.18 -8.95
C ASP A 232 7.83 7.23 -10.04
N GLY A 233 8.26 6.80 -11.22
CA GLY A 233 8.54 7.68 -12.35
C GLY A 233 7.29 8.42 -12.85
N GLY A 234 7.49 9.61 -13.39
CA GLY A 234 6.45 10.41 -14.01
C GLY A 234 5.97 9.84 -15.35
N TYR A 235 4.84 10.34 -15.83
CA TYR A 235 4.26 9.97 -17.14
C TYR A 235 3.34 11.05 -17.73
N ILE A 236 3.32 12.23 -17.12
CA ILE A 236 2.51 13.36 -17.60
C ILE A 236 3.45 14.48 -18.02
N ASP A 237 3.29 14.93 -19.27
CA ASP A 237 4.08 16.02 -19.83
C ASP A 237 3.43 17.38 -19.58
N ALA A 238 4.21 18.31 -19.05
CA ALA A 238 3.81 19.70 -18.96
C ALA A 238 4.21 20.43 -20.26
N VAL A 239 3.24 20.63 -21.14
CA VAL A 239 3.47 21.18 -22.48
C VAL A 239 3.38 22.69 -22.55
N PRO A 240 4.08 23.35 -23.51
CA PRO A 240 4.02 24.80 -23.70
C PRO A 240 2.60 25.29 -24.01
N ASP A 241 2.14 26.33 -23.28
CA ASP A 241 0.86 26.97 -23.55
C ASP A 241 0.90 28.47 -23.19
N THR A 242 -0.09 29.21 -23.67
CA THR A 242 -0.28 30.62 -23.36
C THR A 242 -1.73 30.91 -23.01
N ILE A 243 -1.98 31.39 -21.81
CA ILE A 243 -3.30 31.81 -21.37
C ILE A 243 -3.45 33.35 -21.50
N THR A 244 -4.57 33.76 -22.08
CA THR A 244 -4.93 35.18 -22.13
C THR A 244 -6.16 35.43 -21.27
N TYR A 245 -6.00 36.26 -20.24
CA TYR A 245 -7.07 36.59 -19.31
C TYR A 245 -8.10 37.52 -20.01
N PRO A 246 -9.37 37.10 -20.14
CA PRO A 246 -10.34 37.76 -20.98
C PRO A 246 -10.71 39.19 -20.50
N PHE A 247 -10.57 39.49 -19.21
CA PHE A 247 -10.91 40.82 -18.66
C PHE A 247 -9.76 41.80 -18.68
N SER A 248 -8.53 41.37 -18.52
CA SER A 248 -7.35 42.22 -18.50
C SER A 248 -6.61 42.30 -19.83
N GLY A 249 -6.82 41.32 -20.71
CA GLY A 249 -6.05 41.16 -21.96
C GLY A 249 -4.59 40.78 -21.72
N ILE A 250 -4.19 40.45 -20.49
CA ILE A 250 -2.83 40.04 -20.16
C ILE A 250 -2.64 38.59 -20.64
N SER A 251 -1.58 38.36 -21.37
CA SER A 251 -1.15 36.98 -21.73
C SER A 251 0.01 36.54 -20.87
N ARG A 252 -0.01 35.29 -20.46
CA ARG A 252 1.08 34.61 -19.73
C ARG A 252 1.39 33.30 -20.47
N ASP A 253 2.67 33.06 -20.70
CA ASP A 253 3.15 31.73 -21.08
C ASP A 253 3.53 30.92 -19.83
N ASN A 254 3.72 29.61 -20.02
CA ASN A 254 4.11 28.68 -18.99
C ASN A 254 5.54 28.13 -19.17
N ALA A 255 6.41 28.85 -19.89
CA ALA A 255 7.74 28.36 -20.25
C ALA A 255 8.62 27.93 -19.05
N GLY A 256 8.31 28.42 -17.84
CA GLY A 256 9.02 28.01 -16.61
C GLY A 256 8.48 26.72 -15.97
N PHE A 257 7.44 26.11 -16.53
CA PHE A 257 6.77 24.91 -16.01
C PHE A 257 6.65 23.81 -17.06
N VAL A 258 7.37 23.95 -18.18
CA VAL A 258 7.42 22.93 -19.23
C VAL A 258 8.44 21.88 -18.84
N GLU A 259 7.99 20.65 -18.72
CA GLU A 259 8.77 19.52 -18.23
C GLU A 259 8.14 18.22 -18.72
N ASP A 260 8.95 17.29 -19.18
CA ASP A 260 8.50 15.95 -19.58
C ASP A 260 8.38 15.11 -18.29
N ASP A 261 7.38 14.21 -18.22
CA ASP A 261 7.19 13.21 -17.15
C ASP A 261 7.15 13.80 -15.72
N PHE A 262 6.64 15.01 -15.54
CA PHE A 262 6.80 15.82 -14.32
C PHE A 262 6.15 15.29 -13.05
N ASN A 263 5.27 14.29 -13.12
CA ASN A 263 4.47 13.81 -11.99
C ASN A 263 5.14 12.68 -11.20
N GLU A 264 6.42 12.84 -10.89
CA GLU A 264 7.18 11.90 -10.06
C GLU A 264 6.67 11.85 -8.62
N VAL A 265 6.83 10.69 -7.96
CA VAL A 265 6.49 10.50 -6.54
C VAL A 265 7.61 9.77 -5.83
N GLU A 266 8.31 10.46 -4.93
CA GLU A 266 9.27 9.85 -4.02
C GLU A 266 8.62 9.58 -2.66
N LYS A 267 8.72 8.34 -2.14
CA LYS A 267 8.32 7.96 -0.78
C LYS A 267 9.47 7.27 -0.08
N LYS A 268 9.76 7.68 1.13
CA LYS A 268 10.76 7.02 1.97
C LYS A 268 10.30 6.96 3.42
N GLY A 269 10.73 5.93 4.11
CA GLY A 269 10.32 5.82 5.51
C GLY A 269 10.95 4.67 6.24
N LEU A 270 10.61 4.64 7.52
CA LEU A 270 11.06 3.60 8.42
C LEU A 270 9.99 3.31 9.49
N ARG A 271 9.96 2.06 9.94
CA ARG A 271 9.14 1.62 11.07
C ARG A 271 10.02 0.82 12.02
N ALA A 272 9.88 1.12 13.31
CA ALA A 272 10.53 0.34 14.38
C ALA A 272 9.46 -0.10 15.38
N ALA A 273 9.50 -1.35 15.79
CA ALA A 273 8.61 -1.89 16.81
C ALA A 273 9.39 -2.73 17.82
N LEU A 274 9.12 -2.52 19.10
CA LEU A 274 9.70 -3.28 20.21
C LEU A 274 8.58 -3.97 20.96
N LYS A 275 8.63 -5.30 21.04
CA LYS A 275 7.73 -6.13 21.84
C LYS A 275 8.45 -6.59 23.09
N VAL A 276 7.73 -6.56 24.22
CA VAL A 276 8.20 -7.05 25.52
C VAL A 276 7.10 -7.90 26.15
N ASP A 277 7.37 -9.16 26.42
CA ASP A 277 6.50 -10.05 27.18
C ASP A 277 6.76 -9.87 28.68
N LEU A 278 5.94 -9.04 29.33
CA LEU A 278 6.07 -8.69 30.74
C LEU A 278 5.78 -9.88 31.66
N THR A 279 4.79 -10.68 31.31
CA THR A 279 4.41 -11.93 31.97
C THR A 279 3.94 -12.94 30.92
N GLU A 280 3.56 -14.14 31.32
CA GLU A 280 2.94 -15.13 30.43
C GLU A 280 1.61 -14.66 29.81
N SER A 281 0.95 -13.68 30.43
CA SER A 281 -0.37 -13.18 30.01
C SER A 281 -0.37 -11.73 29.54
N TRP A 282 0.72 -11.02 29.71
CA TRP A 282 0.83 -9.60 29.38
C TRP A 282 2.03 -9.33 28.49
N SER A 283 1.76 -8.75 27.33
CA SER A 283 2.78 -8.21 26.45
C SER A 283 2.52 -6.72 26.18
N ALA A 284 3.58 -5.98 25.93
CA ALA A 284 3.54 -4.60 25.48
C ALA A 284 4.31 -4.49 24.16
N THR A 285 3.75 -3.74 23.23
CA THR A 285 4.43 -3.40 21.96
C THR A 285 4.41 -1.88 21.83
N ALA A 286 5.59 -1.30 21.66
CA ALA A 286 5.76 0.10 21.29
C ALA A 286 6.25 0.15 19.85
N SER A 287 5.68 1.03 19.03
CA SER A 287 6.09 1.22 17.65
C SER A 287 6.18 2.70 17.30
N VAL A 288 7.04 3.01 16.37
CA VAL A 288 7.13 4.32 15.72
C VAL A 288 7.26 4.09 14.23
N MET A 289 6.57 4.90 13.45
CA MET A 289 6.68 4.94 12.00
C MET A 289 6.89 6.40 11.56
N TYR A 290 7.78 6.58 10.62
CA TYR A 290 8.04 7.84 9.95
C TYR A 290 7.93 7.62 8.45
N GLN A 291 7.25 8.50 7.76
CA GLN A 291 7.17 8.51 6.29
C GLN A 291 7.25 9.95 5.81
N ASP A 292 7.96 10.11 4.74
CA ASP A 292 8.16 11.32 3.98
C ASP A 292 7.82 11.03 2.53
N MET A 293 7.01 11.88 1.92
CA MET A 293 6.58 11.74 0.54
C MET A 293 6.62 13.09 -0.14
N ASP A 294 7.43 13.17 -1.16
CA ASP A 294 7.48 14.28 -2.11
C ASP A 294 6.78 13.86 -3.40
N ALA A 295 5.86 14.66 -3.90
CA ALA A 295 5.17 14.37 -5.14
C ALA A 295 4.98 15.64 -5.96
N ASP A 296 5.29 15.56 -7.24
CA ASP A 296 5.07 16.62 -8.18
C ASP A 296 3.76 16.46 -8.94
N GLY A 297 3.06 17.57 -9.09
CA GLY A 297 1.82 17.64 -9.83
C GLY A 297 0.59 17.06 -9.12
N ILE A 298 -0.50 17.21 -9.83
CA ILE A 298 -1.81 16.59 -9.53
C ILE A 298 -2.22 15.76 -10.73
N TRP A 299 -2.98 14.69 -10.50
CA TRP A 299 -3.47 13.81 -11.56
C TRP A 299 -4.69 14.39 -12.29
N ASP A 300 -4.63 15.68 -12.60
CA ASP A 300 -5.64 16.34 -13.43
C ASP A 300 -5.21 16.22 -14.90
N HIS A 301 -6.17 16.14 -15.80
CA HIS A 301 -5.94 16.12 -17.23
C HIS A 301 -6.48 17.41 -17.87
N ASP A 302 -5.85 17.86 -18.94
CA ASP A 302 -6.37 18.95 -19.74
C ASP A 302 -7.41 18.41 -20.75
N PRO A 303 -8.69 18.84 -20.66
CA PRO A 303 -9.71 18.40 -21.62
C PRO A 303 -9.39 18.74 -23.07
N ARG A 304 -8.41 19.58 -23.35
CA ARG A 304 -7.95 19.94 -24.68
C ARG A 304 -6.96 18.91 -25.25
N ASN A 305 -6.23 18.20 -24.38
CA ASN A 305 -5.14 17.26 -24.68
C ASN A 305 -5.49 15.86 -24.17
N LEU A 306 -6.63 15.29 -24.59
CA LEU A 306 -7.17 14.05 -24.01
C LEU A 306 -6.43 12.76 -24.39
N ASP A 307 -5.55 12.81 -25.36
CA ASP A 307 -5.03 11.58 -25.99
C ASP A 307 -3.55 11.28 -25.63
N ASP A 308 -2.82 12.20 -25.02
CA ASP A 308 -1.35 12.12 -24.90
C ASP A 308 -0.78 12.38 -23.50
N TYR A 309 -1.55 12.27 -22.41
CA TYR A 309 -1.12 12.59 -21.03
C TYR A 309 -0.42 13.95 -20.87
N GLU A 310 -0.79 14.92 -21.70
CA GLU A 310 -0.26 16.27 -21.70
C GLU A 310 -1.12 17.24 -20.89
N VAL A 311 -0.50 18.13 -20.12
CA VAL A 311 -1.19 19.21 -19.38
C VAL A 311 -0.51 20.55 -19.58
N SER A 312 -1.26 21.62 -19.47
CA SER A 312 -0.71 22.98 -19.47
C SER A 312 -0.61 23.50 -18.03
N ARG A 313 0.58 23.44 -17.43
CA ARG A 313 0.85 23.97 -16.06
C ARG A 313 1.21 25.46 -16.13
N PHE A 314 0.67 26.27 -15.23
CA PHE A 314 0.99 27.69 -15.08
C PHE A 314 1.46 28.06 -13.67
N PHE A 315 1.57 27.09 -12.78
CA PHE A 315 2.04 27.21 -11.41
C PHE A 315 2.59 25.86 -10.95
N ASP A 316 3.36 25.90 -9.89
CA ASP A 316 3.91 24.73 -9.25
C ASP A 316 2.88 24.07 -8.34
N ASP A 317 2.73 22.76 -8.45
CA ASP A 317 1.81 21.92 -7.69
C ASP A 317 2.61 20.79 -7.07
N THR A 318 3.22 21.03 -5.93
CA THR A 318 3.95 20.02 -5.18
C THR A 318 3.16 19.56 -3.96
N THR A 319 3.36 18.34 -3.53
CA THR A 319 2.86 17.79 -2.28
C THR A 319 4.04 17.29 -1.48
N ASP A 320 4.21 17.83 -0.28
CA ASP A 320 5.20 17.40 0.70
C ASP A 320 4.41 16.93 1.93
N ASP A 321 4.38 15.63 2.16
CA ASP A 321 3.62 14.97 3.24
C ASP A 321 4.59 14.22 4.17
N GLU A 322 4.97 14.89 5.26
CA GLU A 322 5.79 14.30 6.33
C GLU A 322 4.92 13.97 7.54
N TRP A 323 4.97 12.74 8.01
CA TRP A 323 4.24 12.34 9.21
C TRP A 323 4.96 11.29 10.06
N THR A 324 4.65 11.32 11.35
CA THR A 324 5.16 10.38 12.36
C THR A 324 4.02 9.85 13.22
N GLN A 325 4.02 8.56 13.46
CA GLN A 325 3.03 7.88 14.28
C GLN A 325 3.69 7.20 15.49
#